data_c95b303e86151b8d87138469d6a86171
#
_entry.id   c95b303e86151b8d87138469d6a86171
#
_cell.length_a   1.000
_cell.length_b   1.000
_cell.length_c   1.000
_cell.angle_alpha   90.00
_cell.angle_beta   90.00
_cell.angle_gamma   90.00
#
_symmetry.space_group_name_H-M   'P 1'
#
loop_
_entity.id
_entity.type
_entity.pdbx_description
1 polymer ?
#
loop_
_entity_poly.entity_id
_entity_poly.type
_entity_poly.pdbx_seq_one_letter_code
_entity_poly.pdbx_strand_id
1 'polypeptide(L)'
;MELTNNTSHKKALVIGELLADIISKENIPSLASPSSFKINQGGSAANFCCNLKWLGIKADLVATVGDDNLGVFLTNELKMAGVSDQYLLRSSKHQTTIVLVGKNTETPDFIAYRSADAYISQIEDQLIKSADLLHTTAFSLSLAPAQKNILAAFSKANDLNKQVSIDWNFAPSIWGDDNGKAVFEQICQFNPLLKISLDDLERFTGKPLSIQESIEWLNQLSIKLICLTCGKDGVWYKIKDQQWQHQPALPVAAVTGVTGAGDAFWSGFIAGYLQDQPIESCINYALEIARQKIEKPQPLYK
;
A
#
# COMPACT_ATOMS: atom_id res chain seq x y z
N MET A 1 2.73 -5.91 -22.38
CA MET A 1 3.43 -4.68 -22.82
C MET A 1 4.66 -4.57 -21.94
N GLU A 2 5.84 -4.84 -22.46
CA GLU A 2 7.07 -4.69 -21.71
C GLU A 2 7.38 -3.19 -21.63
N LEU A 3 7.61 -2.68 -20.41
CA LEU A 3 8.21 -1.36 -20.25
C LEU A 3 9.59 -1.41 -20.94
N THR A 4 9.87 -0.44 -21.78
CA THR A 4 11.20 -0.31 -22.40
C THR A 4 12.24 -0.33 -21.29
N ASN A 5 13.26 -1.19 -21.44
CA ASN A 5 14.37 -1.41 -20.49
C ASN A 5 15.21 -0.12 -20.30
N ASN A 6 14.60 0.94 -19.87
CA ASN A 6 15.30 2.11 -19.37
C ASN A 6 15.56 1.86 -17.88
N THR A 7 16.77 1.45 -17.52
CA THR A 7 17.16 1.23 -16.11
C THR A 7 17.02 2.55 -15.37
N SER A 8 15.83 2.80 -14.81
CA SER A 8 15.60 3.98 -13.98
C SER A 8 16.57 3.92 -12.81
N HIS A 9 17.37 4.95 -12.64
CA HIS A 9 18.21 5.10 -11.45
C HIS A 9 17.40 5.58 -10.24
N LYS A 10 16.11 5.95 -10.44
CA LYS A 10 15.24 6.46 -9.38
C LYS A 10 14.91 5.38 -8.35
N LYS A 11 14.77 5.83 -7.11
CA LYS A 11 14.63 4.97 -5.94
C LYS A 11 13.38 5.34 -5.14
N ALA A 12 12.62 4.35 -4.71
CA ALA A 12 11.53 4.49 -3.74
C ALA A 12 12.03 4.19 -2.32
N LEU A 13 11.61 5.00 -1.37
CA LEU A 13 11.70 4.71 0.06
C LEU A 13 10.29 4.43 0.58
N VAL A 14 10.06 3.19 0.95
CA VAL A 14 8.78 2.75 1.52
C VAL A 14 8.90 2.75 3.03
N ILE A 15 7.98 3.44 3.71
CA ILE A 15 7.97 3.55 5.16
C ILE A 15 6.63 3.03 5.64
N GLY A 16 6.61 1.88 6.32
CA GLY A 16 5.33 1.34 6.74
C GLY A 16 5.39 -0.05 7.33
N GLU A 17 4.24 -0.69 7.38
CA GLU A 17 4.05 -1.96 8.06
C GLU A 17 4.62 -3.14 7.29
N LEU A 18 5.28 -4.01 8.05
CA LEU A 18 5.62 -5.38 7.74
C LEU A 18 5.03 -6.25 8.86
N LEU A 19 4.14 -7.16 8.53
CA LEU A 19 3.38 -7.92 9.51
C LEU A 19 3.11 -9.35 9.01
N ALA A 20 2.65 -10.22 9.91
CA ALA A 20 2.27 -11.57 9.56
C ALA A 20 0.75 -11.66 9.36
N ASP A 21 0.31 -11.95 8.13
CA ASP A 21 -1.06 -12.31 7.83
C ASP A 21 -1.30 -13.79 8.15
N ILE A 22 -2.25 -14.05 9.05
CA ILE A 22 -2.70 -15.38 9.44
C ILE A 22 -4.07 -15.61 8.81
N ILE A 23 -4.08 -16.23 7.63
CA ILE A 23 -5.25 -16.32 6.76
C ILE A 23 -5.88 -17.72 6.85
N SER A 24 -7.20 -17.79 7.02
CA SER A 24 -7.92 -19.07 6.97
C SER A 24 -7.72 -19.76 5.62
N LYS A 25 -7.52 -21.09 5.62
CA LYS A 25 -7.36 -21.86 4.38
C LYS A 25 -8.69 -21.97 3.63
N GLU A 26 -9.76 -22.14 4.38
CA GLU A 26 -11.12 -22.26 3.88
C GLU A 26 -11.82 -20.89 3.90
N ASN A 27 -12.82 -20.72 3.05
CA ASN A 27 -13.75 -19.62 3.17
C ASN A 27 -14.60 -19.82 4.41
N ILE A 28 -14.65 -18.82 5.29
CA ILE A 28 -15.41 -18.84 6.54
C ILE A 28 -16.29 -17.59 6.65
N PRO A 29 -17.48 -17.71 7.25
CA PRO A 29 -18.39 -16.57 7.37
C PRO A 29 -17.85 -15.50 8.35
N SER A 30 -17.07 -15.91 9.35
CA SER A 30 -16.40 -15.01 10.30
C SER A 30 -15.25 -15.73 11.01
N LEU A 31 -14.39 -14.97 11.68
CA LEU A 31 -13.31 -15.49 12.52
C LEU A 31 -13.81 -16.21 13.79
N ALA A 32 -15.11 -16.16 14.10
CA ALA A 32 -15.72 -17.00 15.13
C ALA A 32 -15.89 -18.46 14.68
N SER A 33 -15.74 -18.76 13.38
CA SER A 33 -15.84 -20.12 12.83
C SER A 33 -14.49 -20.84 12.92
N PRO A 34 -14.46 -22.11 13.36
CA PRO A 34 -13.23 -22.90 13.37
C PRO A 34 -12.67 -23.08 11.95
N SER A 35 -11.36 -22.92 11.80
CA SER A 35 -10.65 -23.12 10.55
C SER A 35 -9.18 -23.45 10.79
N SER A 36 -8.51 -23.98 9.76
CA SER A 36 -7.05 -24.00 9.73
C SER A 36 -6.52 -22.73 9.10
N PHE A 37 -5.34 -22.28 9.55
CA PHE A 37 -4.74 -21.02 9.11
C PHE A 37 -3.37 -21.24 8.48
N LYS A 38 -2.99 -20.32 7.59
CA LYS A 38 -1.66 -20.23 7.00
C LYS A 38 -1.05 -18.88 7.31
N ILE A 39 0.23 -18.88 7.71
CA ILE A 39 1.01 -17.67 7.92
C ILE A 39 1.60 -17.23 6.57
N ASN A 40 1.44 -15.96 6.25
CA ASN A 40 2.03 -15.32 5.09
C ASN A 40 2.69 -14.01 5.51
N GLN A 41 3.64 -13.52 4.71
CA GLN A 41 4.04 -12.12 4.80
C GLN A 41 2.86 -11.25 4.38
N GLY A 42 2.60 -10.22 5.14
CA GLY A 42 1.61 -9.18 4.91
C GLY A 42 2.16 -7.79 5.17
N GLY A 43 1.25 -6.84 5.13
CA GLY A 43 1.52 -5.42 5.18
C GLY A 43 1.55 -4.81 3.78
N SER A 44 0.66 -3.85 3.54
CA SER A 44 0.52 -3.20 2.23
C SER A 44 1.81 -2.49 1.83
N ALA A 45 2.49 -1.80 2.77
CA ALA A 45 3.78 -1.17 2.54
C ALA A 45 4.86 -2.20 2.13
N ALA A 46 4.95 -3.34 2.84
CA ALA A 46 5.91 -4.38 2.51
C ALA A 46 5.61 -5.04 1.16
N ASN A 47 4.34 -5.34 0.87
CA ASN A 47 3.90 -5.89 -0.41
C ASN A 47 4.25 -4.93 -1.57
N PHE A 48 3.97 -3.65 -1.40
CA PHE A 48 4.32 -2.62 -2.37
C PHE A 48 5.83 -2.57 -2.63
N CYS A 49 6.66 -2.59 -1.59
CA CYS A 49 8.12 -2.61 -1.72
C CYS A 49 8.62 -3.85 -2.47
N CYS A 50 8.12 -5.04 -2.10
CA CYS A 50 8.47 -6.30 -2.76
C CYS A 50 8.06 -6.31 -4.24
N ASN A 51 6.87 -5.80 -4.55
CA ASN A 51 6.39 -5.68 -5.92
C ASN A 51 7.27 -4.72 -6.74
N LEU A 52 7.66 -3.56 -6.19
CA LEU A 52 8.59 -2.64 -6.86
C LEU A 52 9.93 -3.30 -7.18
N LYS A 53 10.48 -4.08 -6.24
CA LYS A 53 11.72 -4.85 -6.46
C LYS A 53 11.55 -5.85 -7.59
N TRP A 54 10.44 -6.60 -7.59
CA TRP A 54 10.13 -7.54 -8.67
C TRP A 54 9.97 -6.85 -10.03
N LEU A 55 9.44 -5.62 -10.06
CA LEU A 55 9.32 -4.77 -11.26
C LEU A 55 10.64 -4.09 -11.67
N GLY A 56 11.76 -4.41 -11.01
CA GLY A 56 13.09 -3.88 -11.36
C GLY A 56 13.37 -2.47 -10.83
N ILE A 57 12.52 -1.93 -9.94
CA ILE A 57 12.71 -0.62 -9.33
C ILE A 57 13.56 -0.74 -8.06
N LYS A 58 14.50 0.19 -7.86
CA LYS A 58 15.22 0.30 -6.59
C LYS A 58 14.26 0.73 -5.49
N ALA A 59 14.10 -0.10 -4.47
CA ALA A 59 13.23 0.19 -3.34
C ALA A 59 13.84 -0.31 -2.05
N ASP A 60 13.73 0.51 -0.99
CA ASP A 60 14.06 0.14 0.39
C ASP A 60 12.81 0.22 1.26
N LEU A 61 12.73 -0.66 2.26
CA LEU A 61 11.66 -0.68 3.24
C LEU A 61 12.19 -0.27 4.62
N VAL A 62 11.58 0.74 5.21
CA VAL A 62 11.73 1.07 6.62
C VAL A 62 10.51 0.55 7.36
N ALA A 63 10.73 -0.42 8.23
CA ALA A 63 9.67 -1.06 9.01
C ALA A 63 10.21 -1.52 10.37
N THR A 64 9.32 -1.91 11.27
CA THR A 64 9.70 -2.51 12.55
C THR A 64 8.95 -3.82 12.76
N VAL A 65 9.67 -4.85 13.14
CA VAL A 65 9.14 -6.16 13.55
C VAL A 65 9.62 -6.50 14.96
N GLY A 66 9.02 -7.47 15.59
CA GLY A 66 9.49 -8.00 16.87
C GLY A 66 10.81 -8.77 16.73
N ASP A 67 11.59 -8.82 17.80
CA ASP A 67 12.72 -9.74 17.92
C ASP A 67 12.23 -11.13 18.35
N ASP A 68 11.38 -11.70 17.50
CA ASP A 68 10.69 -12.98 17.68
C ASP A 68 10.75 -13.82 16.39
N ASN A 69 10.24 -15.05 16.45
CA ASN A 69 10.27 -15.98 15.33
C ASN A 69 9.44 -15.51 14.12
N LEU A 70 8.36 -14.74 14.32
CA LEU A 70 7.61 -14.13 13.22
C LEU A 70 8.43 -13.03 12.55
N GLY A 71 9.14 -12.20 13.32
CA GLY A 71 10.08 -11.21 12.79
C GLY A 71 11.21 -11.86 11.99
N VAL A 72 11.72 -13.02 12.41
CA VAL A 72 12.68 -13.82 11.62
C VAL A 72 12.05 -14.29 10.31
N PHE A 73 10.85 -14.87 10.39
CA PHE A 73 10.10 -15.33 9.21
C PHE A 73 9.91 -14.19 8.20
N LEU A 74 9.42 -13.05 8.63
CA LEU A 74 9.17 -11.89 7.76
C LEU A 74 10.47 -11.34 7.13
N THR A 75 11.56 -11.30 7.91
CA THR A 75 12.88 -10.89 7.39
C THR A 75 13.34 -11.81 6.25
N ASN A 76 13.14 -13.12 6.40
CA ASN A 76 13.50 -14.10 5.37
C ASN A 76 12.62 -13.94 4.12
N GLU A 77 11.32 -13.70 4.28
CA GLU A 77 10.40 -13.46 3.17
C GLU A 77 10.82 -12.20 2.37
N LEU A 78 11.18 -11.09 3.05
CA LEU A 78 11.70 -9.89 2.39
C LEU A 78 12.98 -10.18 1.58
N LYS A 79 13.92 -10.92 2.17
CA LYS A 79 15.18 -11.29 1.47
C LYS A 79 14.91 -12.14 0.23
N MET A 80 13.96 -13.08 0.29
CA MET A 80 13.54 -13.87 -0.87
C MET A 80 12.91 -13.00 -1.97
N ALA A 81 12.22 -11.90 -1.59
CA ALA A 81 11.71 -10.91 -2.54
C ALA A 81 12.78 -9.93 -3.06
N GLY A 82 14.03 -10.05 -2.63
CA GLY A 82 15.13 -9.15 -3.01
C GLY A 82 15.14 -7.80 -2.30
N VAL A 83 14.36 -7.65 -1.22
CA VAL A 83 14.35 -6.44 -0.38
C VAL A 83 15.37 -6.59 0.73
N SER A 84 16.22 -5.55 0.92
CA SER A 84 17.21 -5.50 1.99
C SER A 84 16.54 -5.34 3.36
N ASP A 85 17.09 -5.99 4.38
CA ASP A 85 16.71 -5.81 5.78
C ASP A 85 17.51 -4.70 6.49
N GLN A 86 18.31 -3.93 5.76
CA GLN A 86 19.20 -2.89 6.30
C GLN A 86 18.45 -1.85 7.15
N TYR A 87 17.20 -1.51 6.77
CA TYR A 87 16.38 -0.52 7.45
C TYR A 87 15.20 -1.15 8.21
N LEU A 88 15.29 -2.45 8.46
CA LEU A 88 14.33 -3.17 9.27
C LEU A 88 14.79 -3.16 10.74
N LEU A 89 14.01 -2.47 11.59
CA LEU A 89 14.26 -2.47 13.03
C LEU A 89 13.66 -3.73 13.67
N ARG A 90 14.44 -4.37 14.54
CA ARG A 90 13.96 -5.44 15.43
C ARG A 90 13.74 -4.91 16.83
N SER A 91 12.53 -5.01 17.33
CA SER A 91 12.16 -4.53 18.65
C SER A 91 12.18 -5.67 19.66
N SER A 92 13.01 -5.56 20.70
CA SER A 92 12.96 -6.47 21.86
C SER A 92 11.81 -6.16 22.83
N LYS A 93 11.10 -5.04 22.64
CA LYS A 93 10.02 -4.58 23.52
C LYS A 93 8.62 -4.85 22.95
N HIS A 94 8.51 -4.94 21.63
CA HIS A 94 7.24 -5.05 20.91
C HIS A 94 7.28 -6.28 20.03
N GLN A 95 6.24 -7.09 20.12
CA GLN A 95 6.10 -8.32 19.32
C GLN A 95 5.78 -7.98 17.87
N THR A 96 6.09 -8.90 16.96
CA THR A 96 5.68 -8.77 15.56
C THR A 96 4.16 -8.66 15.45
N THR A 97 3.68 -7.66 14.73
CA THR A 97 2.25 -7.46 14.45
C THR A 97 1.70 -8.62 13.66
N ILE A 98 0.53 -9.09 14.04
CA ILE A 98 -0.22 -10.10 13.30
C ILE A 98 -1.60 -9.60 12.91
N VAL A 99 -2.09 -10.02 11.76
CA VAL A 99 -3.46 -9.81 11.31
C VAL A 99 -4.11 -11.16 11.03
N LEU A 100 -5.17 -11.47 11.78
CA LEU A 100 -6.01 -12.62 11.49
C LEU A 100 -7.00 -12.24 10.40
N VAL A 101 -7.10 -13.08 9.37
CA VAL A 101 -7.99 -12.84 8.23
C VAL A 101 -8.87 -14.06 8.00
N GLY A 102 -10.17 -13.88 8.14
CA GLY A 102 -11.18 -14.85 7.71
C GLY A 102 -11.40 -14.70 6.20
N LYS A 103 -10.90 -15.66 5.41
CA LYS A 103 -11.10 -15.64 3.97
C LYS A 103 -12.59 -15.70 3.64
N ASN A 104 -13.07 -14.78 2.83
CA ASN A 104 -14.46 -14.70 2.37
C ASN A 104 -14.48 -14.29 0.89
N THR A 105 -15.60 -14.55 0.22
CA THR A 105 -15.83 -14.14 -1.17
C THR A 105 -16.27 -12.68 -1.31
N GLU A 106 -16.72 -12.06 -0.23
CA GLU A 106 -17.16 -10.66 -0.18
C GLU A 106 -16.12 -9.77 0.53
N THR A 107 -16.40 -9.35 1.75
CA THR A 107 -15.47 -8.56 2.57
C THR A 107 -14.84 -9.48 3.62
N PRO A 108 -13.51 -9.66 3.60
CA PRO A 108 -12.83 -10.46 4.61
C PRO A 108 -13.04 -9.88 6.01
N ASP A 109 -13.40 -10.74 6.97
CA ASP A 109 -13.34 -10.39 8.39
C ASP A 109 -11.88 -10.40 8.85
N PHE A 110 -11.43 -9.37 9.53
CA PHE A 110 -10.05 -9.33 10.02
C PHE A 110 -9.93 -8.68 11.39
N ILE A 111 -8.95 -9.16 12.17
CA ILE A 111 -8.57 -8.61 13.47
C ILE A 111 -7.06 -8.34 13.46
N ALA A 112 -6.68 -7.07 13.68
CA ALA A 112 -5.29 -6.69 13.75
C ALA A 112 -4.81 -6.60 15.21
N TYR A 113 -3.85 -7.44 15.56
CA TYR A 113 -3.11 -7.36 16.83
C TYR A 113 -1.84 -6.56 16.59
N ARG A 114 -1.99 -5.23 16.63
CA ARG A 114 -0.94 -4.25 16.34
C ARG A 114 0.07 -4.17 17.48
N SER A 115 1.36 -4.12 17.13
CA SER A 115 2.45 -3.96 18.07
C SER A 115 3.67 -3.30 17.42
N ALA A 116 4.70 -4.05 17.01
CA ALA A 116 5.97 -3.50 16.51
C ALA A 116 5.82 -2.54 15.32
N ASP A 117 4.86 -2.76 14.43
CA ASP A 117 4.61 -1.91 13.26
C ASP A 117 4.27 -0.45 13.60
N ALA A 118 3.73 -0.19 14.79
CA ALA A 118 3.48 1.16 15.28
C ALA A 118 4.75 1.90 15.75
N TYR A 119 5.89 1.21 15.87
CA TYR A 119 7.12 1.75 16.43
C TYR A 119 8.22 2.00 15.40
N ILE A 120 7.85 2.53 14.24
CA ILE A 120 8.81 3.02 13.25
C ILE A 120 9.55 4.22 13.86
N SER A 121 10.88 4.16 13.88
CA SER A 121 11.73 5.24 14.39
C SER A 121 11.79 6.43 13.43
N GLN A 122 12.38 7.53 13.88
CA GLN A 122 12.65 8.68 13.03
C GLN A 122 13.50 8.28 11.82
N ILE A 123 13.11 8.75 10.64
CA ILE A 123 13.80 8.46 9.39
C ILE A 123 14.98 9.40 9.23
N GLU A 124 16.15 8.84 8.97
CA GLU A 124 17.38 9.63 8.77
C GLU A 124 17.28 10.53 7.53
N ASP A 125 17.70 11.79 7.66
CA ASP A 125 17.70 12.78 6.57
C ASP A 125 18.45 12.27 5.34
N GLN A 126 19.55 11.53 5.53
CA GLN A 126 20.34 10.99 4.42
C GLN A 126 19.55 9.95 3.62
N LEU A 127 18.74 9.14 4.29
CA LEU A 127 17.89 8.16 3.64
C LEU A 127 16.80 8.84 2.80
N ILE A 128 16.15 9.88 3.35
CA ILE A 128 15.17 10.68 2.63
C ILE A 128 15.79 11.35 1.40
N LYS A 129 16.99 11.95 1.55
CA LYS A 129 17.72 12.60 0.44
C LYS A 129 18.06 11.61 -0.69
N SER A 130 18.34 10.35 -0.36
CA SER A 130 18.74 9.32 -1.33
C SER A 130 17.56 8.78 -2.15
N ALA A 131 16.31 9.07 -1.76
CA ALA A 131 15.12 8.61 -2.45
C ALA A 131 14.58 9.68 -3.42
N ASP A 132 13.91 9.26 -4.47
CA ASP A 132 13.18 10.10 -5.41
C ASP A 132 11.69 10.17 -5.08
N LEU A 133 11.19 9.12 -4.42
CA LEU A 133 9.80 9.01 -3.97
C LEU A 133 9.75 8.36 -2.59
N LEU A 134 8.93 8.93 -1.70
CA LEU A 134 8.56 8.31 -0.43
C LEU A 134 7.13 7.75 -0.52
N HIS A 135 6.92 6.55 0.00
CA HIS A 135 5.60 5.91 0.02
C HIS A 135 5.23 5.43 1.41
N THR A 136 3.95 5.54 1.75
CA THR A 136 3.34 4.95 2.96
C THR A 136 1.88 4.54 2.72
N THR A 137 1.24 3.99 3.75
CA THR A 137 -0.15 3.51 3.73
C THR A 137 -0.96 4.16 4.85
N ALA A 138 -2.29 4.20 4.73
CA ALA A 138 -3.15 4.64 5.82
C ALA A 138 -3.03 3.73 7.05
N PHE A 139 -2.78 2.44 6.85
CA PHE A 139 -2.55 1.50 7.95
C PHE A 139 -1.37 1.93 8.83
N SER A 140 -0.23 2.27 8.24
CA SER A 140 0.97 2.72 8.97
C SER A 140 0.76 4.05 9.70
N LEU A 141 -0.11 4.90 9.17
CA LEU A 141 -0.40 6.22 9.73
C LEU A 141 -1.42 6.20 10.87
N SER A 142 -2.02 5.06 11.18
CA SER A 142 -3.10 4.99 12.17
C SER A 142 -2.64 4.99 13.62
N LEU A 143 -1.35 4.76 13.91
CA LEU A 143 -0.81 4.69 15.27
C LEU A 143 0.50 5.47 15.43
N ALA A 144 0.63 6.16 16.57
CA ALA A 144 1.89 6.75 17.02
C ALA A 144 2.79 5.66 17.66
N PRO A 145 4.13 5.79 17.60
CA PRO A 145 4.90 6.92 17.04
C PRO A 145 5.11 6.87 15.51
N ALA A 146 4.75 5.75 14.82
CA ALA A 146 4.94 5.62 13.37
C ALA A 146 4.30 6.79 12.61
N GLN A 147 3.04 7.13 12.90
CA GLN A 147 2.35 8.28 12.32
C GLN A 147 3.21 9.56 12.34
N LYS A 148 3.67 9.95 13.53
CA LYS A 148 4.47 11.16 13.72
C LYS A 148 5.76 11.15 12.89
N ASN A 149 6.46 10.01 12.89
CA ASN A 149 7.75 9.89 12.24
C ASN A 149 7.61 9.83 10.70
N ILE A 150 6.55 9.20 10.20
CA ILE A 150 6.22 9.17 8.76
C ILE A 150 5.84 10.57 8.27
N LEU A 151 4.97 11.29 9.01
CA LEU A 151 4.58 12.65 8.66
C LEU A 151 5.78 13.60 8.65
N ALA A 152 6.70 13.48 9.61
CA ALA A 152 7.94 14.24 9.64
C ALA A 152 8.84 13.93 8.42
N ALA A 153 8.95 12.65 8.02
CA ALA A 153 9.69 12.25 6.83
C ALA A 153 9.05 12.82 5.55
N PHE A 154 7.71 12.83 5.46
CA PHE A 154 6.98 13.39 4.32
C PHE A 154 7.12 14.91 4.24
N SER A 155 7.05 15.62 5.38
CA SER A 155 7.36 17.06 5.44
C SER A 155 8.75 17.33 4.91
N LYS A 156 9.75 16.60 5.39
CA LYS A 156 11.14 16.75 4.93
C LYS A 156 11.31 16.42 3.43
N ALA A 157 10.63 15.39 2.94
CA ALA A 157 10.62 15.05 1.52
C ALA A 157 10.04 16.19 0.67
N ASN A 158 8.94 16.79 1.12
CA ASN A 158 8.31 17.93 0.46
C ASN A 158 9.27 19.15 0.40
N ASP A 159 9.96 19.46 1.51
CA ASP A 159 10.98 20.52 1.56
C ASP A 159 12.14 20.28 0.59
N LEU A 160 12.44 19.02 0.31
CA LEU A 160 13.47 18.58 -0.64
C LEU A 160 12.95 18.39 -2.07
N ASN A 161 11.70 18.77 -2.36
CA ASN A 161 11.02 18.57 -3.63
C ASN A 161 10.99 17.08 -4.08
N LYS A 162 10.96 16.15 -3.13
CA LYS A 162 10.79 14.72 -3.41
C LYS A 162 9.30 14.41 -3.57
N GLN A 163 9.00 13.44 -4.41
CA GLN A 163 7.61 13.01 -4.57
C GLN A 163 7.17 12.17 -3.38
N VAL A 164 5.97 12.44 -2.87
CA VAL A 164 5.31 11.57 -1.88
C VAL A 164 4.16 10.80 -2.53
N SER A 165 3.91 9.61 -2.04
CA SER A 165 2.91 8.67 -2.54
C SER A 165 2.21 8.00 -1.36
N ILE A 166 0.91 7.80 -1.48
CA ILE A 166 0.13 7.13 -0.45
C ILE A 166 -0.92 6.19 -1.05
N ASP A 167 -1.06 5.03 -0.43
CA ASP A 167 -2.26 4.21 -0.54
C ASP A 167 -3.14 4.48 0.69
N TRP A 168 -4.28 5.16 0.47
CA TRP A 168 -5.24 5.42 1.54
C TRP A 168 -6.16 4.22 1.73
N ASN A 169 -5.58 3.08 2.13
CA ASN A 169 -6.26 1.83 2.44
C ASN A 169 -6.95 1.89 3.82
N PHE A 170 -7.95 2.75 3.92
CA PHE A 170 -8.60 3.08 5.19
C PHE A 170 -9.49 1.94 5.69
N ALA A 171 -9.35 1.62 6.99
CA ALA A 171 -10.24 0.69 7.67
C ALA A 171 -10.60 1.23 9.07
N PRO A 172 -11.90 1.42 9.38
CA PRO A 172 -12.35 1.95 10.66
C PRO A 172 -11.82 1.15 11.87
N SER A 173 -11.75 -0.18 11.74
CA SER A 173 -11.23 -1.07 12.78
C SER A 173 -9.75 -0.84 13.14
N ILE A 174 -8.99 -0.17 12.27
CA ILE A 174 -7.58 0.15 12.47
C ILE A 174 -7.40 1.52 13.10
N TRP A 175 -8.28 2.46 12.77
CA TRP A 175 -8.22 3.84 13.26
C TRP A 175 -8.98 4.05 14.58
N GLY A 176 -9.87 3.12 14.97
CA GLY A 176 -10.69 3.24 16.17
C GLY A 176 -11.57 4.50 16.13
N ASP A 177 -11.59 5.25 17.22
CA ASP A 177 -12.36 6.51 17.33
C ASP A 177 -11.75 7.66 16.52
N ASP A 178 -10.46 7.59 16.15
CA ASP A 178 -9.84 8.53 15.22
C ASP A 178 -10.20 8.11 13.78
N ASN A 179 -10.93 8.96 13.08
CA ASN A 179 -11.33 8.71 11.70
C ASN A 179 -10.22 9.04 10.67
N GLY A 180 -9.02 9.38 11.12
CA GLY A 180 -7.87 9.69 10.27
C GLY A 180 -7.99 10.97 9.45
N LYS A 181 -9.05 11.77 9.62
CA LYS A 181 -9.33 12.94 8.77
C LYS A 181 -8.21 13.98 8.84
N ALA A 182 -7.76 14.33 10.04
CA ALA A 182 -6.68 15.32 10.22
C ALA A 182 -5.36 14.85 9.58
N VAL A 183 -5.06 13.55 9.67
CA VAL A 183 -3.87 12.95 9.05
C VAL A 183 -3.99 12.95 7.54
N PHE A 184 -5.16 12.60 7.00
CA PHE A 184 -5.42 12.66 5.57
C PHE A 184 -5.26 14.09 5.01
N GLU A 185 -5.85 15.09 5.68
CA GLU A 185 -5.71 16.49 5.32
C GLU A 185 -4.24 16.95 5.34
N GLN A 186 -3.47 16.53 6.35
CA GLN A 186 -2.05 16.84 6.43
C GLN A 186 -1.25 16.18 5.30
N ILE A 187 -1.53 14.94 4.95
CA ILE A 187 -0.90 14.25 3.81
C ILE A 187 -1.21 14.97 2.49
N CYS A 188 -2.44 15.43 2.30
CA CYS A 188 -2.83 16.17 1.10
C CYS A 188 -2.03 17.47 0.90
N GLN A 189 -1.57 18.10 2.00
CA GLN A 189 -0.71 19.30 1.92
C GLN A 189 0.65 19.03 1.27
N PHE A 190 1.11 17.80 1.28
CA PHE A 190 2.37 17.39 0.61
C PHE A 190 2.20 17.07 -0.88
N ASN A 191 1.03 17.37 -1.46
CA ASN A 191 0.75 17.18 -2.88
C ASN A 191 1.07 15.76 -3.40
N PRO A 192 0.51 14.71 -2.77
CA PRO A 192 0.87 13.32 -3.04
C PRO A 192 0.37 12.80 -4.40
N LEU A 193 0.95 11.66 -4.80
CA LEU A 193 0.28 10.69 -5.64
C LEU A 193 -0.61 9.85 -4.73
N LEU A 194 -1.93 9.95 -4.88
CA LEU A 194 -2.92 9.27 -4.04
C LEU A 194 -3.57 8.12 -4.79
N LYS A 195 -3.54 6.94 -4.20
CA LYS A 195 -4.45 5.85 -4.54
C LYS A 195 -5.44 5.66 -3.39
N ILE A 196 -6.69 5.50 -3.73
CA ILE A 196 -7.78 5.11 -2.83
C ILE A 196 -8.73 4.18 -3.60
N SER A 197 -9.25 3.14 -2.96
CA SER A 197 -10.33 2.36 -3.57
C SER A 197 -11.69 2.98 -3.27
N LEU A 198 -12.71 2.64 -4.06
CA LEU A 198 -14.09 3.05 -3.77
C LEU A 198 -14.51 2.57 -2.38
N ASP A 199 -14.22 1.31 -2.04
CA ASP A 199 -14.52 0.74 -0.74
C ASP A 199 -13.82 1.48 0.42
N ASP A 200 -12.56 1.89 0.22
CA ASP A 200 -11.80 2.66 1.23
C ASP A 200 -12.36 4.07 1.39
N LEU A 201 -12.79 4.69 0.29
CA LEU A 201 -13.41 6.02 0.30
C LEU A 201 -14.79 5.98 1.00
N GLU A 202 -15.60 4.97 0.72
CA GLU A 202 -16.89 4.75 1.41
C GLU A 202 -16.70 4.55 2.92
N ARG A 203 -15.72 3.73 3.32
CA ARG A 203 -15.38 3.55 4.74
C ARG A 203 -14.87 4.85 5.36
N PHE A 204 -14.05 5.61 4.65
CA PHE A 204 -13.51 6.87 5.13
C PHE A 204 -14.56 7.97 5.28
N THR A 205 -15.51 8.05 4.36
CA THR A 205 -16.61 9.00 4.42
C THR A 205 -17.77 8.54 5.31
N GLY A 206 -17.80 7.25 5.68
CA GLY A 206 -18.83 6.64 6.51
C GLY A 206 -20.16 6.41 5.80
N LYS A 207 -20.19 6.43 4.47
CA LYS A 207 -21.40 6.22 3.67
C LYS A 207 -21.09 5.59 2.30
N PRO A 208 -22.05 4.83 1.72
CA PRO A 208 -21.93 4.39 0.32
C PRO A 208 -21.89 5.61 -0.61
N LEU A 209 -21.12 5.49 -1.70
CA LEU A 209 -20.95 6.54 -2.68
C LEU A 209 -21.09 5.97 -4.11
N SER A 210 -21.85 6.66 -4.95
CA SER A 210 -21.74 6.46 -6.39
C SER A 210 -20.38 6.97 -6.90
N ILE A 211 -19.97 6.54 -8.10
CA ILE A 211 -18.76 7.05 -8.73
C ILE A 211 -18.80 8.58 -8.87
N GLN A 212 -19.95 9.14 -9.24
CA GLN A 212 -20.09 10.59 -9.38
C GLN A 212 -19.90 11.32 -8.04
N GLU A 213 -20.50 10.86 -6.96
CA GLU A 213 -20.31 11.43 -5.62
C GLU A 213 -18.86 11.28 -5.13
N SER A 214 -18.21 10.17 -5.46
CA SER A 214 -16.80 9.93 -5.17
C SER A 214 -15.91 10.94 -5.89
N ILE A 215 -16.15 11.17 -7.16
CA ILE A 215 -15.45 12.16 -7.99
C ILE A 215 -15.65 13.58 -7.43
N GLU A 216 -16.89 13.94 -7.07
CA GLU A 216 -17.22 15.23 -6.48
C GLU A 216 -16.49 15.45 -5.14
N TRP A 217 -16.43 14.42 -4.30
CA TRP A 217 -15.70 14.47 -3.04
C TRP A 217 -14.19 14.63 -3.27
N LEU A 218 -13.61 13.82 -4.17
CA LEU A 218 -12.18 13.85 -4.48
C LEU A 218 -11.77 15.13 -5.24
N ASN A 219 -12.68 15.81 -5.93
CA ASN A 219 -12.42 17.09 -6.59
C ASN A 219 -12.08 18.24 -5.61
N GLN A 220 -12.44 18.09 -4.33
CA GLN A 220 -12.06 19.06 -3.29
C GLN A 220 -10.58 19.00 -2.97
N LEU A 221 -9.88 17.92 -3.36
CA LEU A 221 -8.47 17.73 -3.13
C LEU A 221 -7.64 18.37 -4.26
N SER A 222 -6.80 19.33 -3.90
CA SER A 222 -5.88 19.98 -4.86
C SER A 222 -4.51 19.29 -4.82
N ILE A 223 -4.45 18.00 -5.21
CA ILE A 223 -3.24 17.19 -5.19
C ILE A 223 -2.80 16.75 -6.59
N LYS A 224 -1.57 16.29 -6.73
CA LYS A 224 -0.91 16.04 -8.01
C LYS A 224 -1.59 15.01 -8.87
N LEU A 225 -1.99 13.90 -8.27
CA LEU A 225 -2.68 12.82 -8.95
C LEU A 225 -3.54 12.03 -7.98
N ILE A 226 -4.73 11.64 -8.44
CA ILE A 226 -5.66 10.77 -7.73
C ILE A 226 -5.96 9.57 -8.61
N CYS A 227 -5.88 8.36 -8.05
CA CYS A 227 -6.38 7.13 -8.63
C CYS A 227 -7.47 6.56 -7.70
N LEU A 228 -8.71 6.54 -8.17
CA LEU A 228 -9.85 5.87 -7.54
C LEU A 228 -10.01 4.50 -8.18
N THR A 229 -9.60 3.42 -7.50
CA THR A 229 -9.75 2.06 -8.01
C THR A 229 -11.12 1.51 -7.69
N CYS A 230 -11.80 0.90 -8.67
CA CYS A 230 -13.20 0.43 -8.61
C CYS A 230 -13.29 -1.08 -8.90
N GLY A 231 -12.31 -1.86 -8.48
CA GLY A 231 -12.29 -3.31 -8.66
C GLY A 231 -12.45 -3.71 -10.13
N LYS A 232 -13.50 -4.50 -10.44
CA LYS A 232 -13.80 -4.97 -11.80
C LYS A 232 -14.14 -3.86 -12.78
N ASP A 233 -14.52 -2.68 -12.29
CA ASP A 233 -14.90 -1.54 -13.13
C ASP A 233 -13.69 -0.67 -13.50
N GLY A 234 -12.48 -1.05 -13.03
CA GLY A 234 -11.23 -0.40 -13.42
C GLY A 234 -10.83 0.75 -12.51
N VAL A 235 -10.36 1.84 -13.09
CA VAL A 235 -9.84 2.98 -12.34
C VAL A 235 -10.27 4.30 -12.96
N TRP A 236 -10.72 5.20 -12.10
CA TRP A 236 -10.86 6.63 -12.42
C TRP A 236 -9.60 7.34 -11.92
N TYR A 237 -9.04 8.22 -12.75
CA TYR A 237 -7.86 8.98 -12.35
C TYR A 237 -7.92 10.41 -12.83
N LYS A 238 -7.28 11.29 -12.08
CA LYS A 238 -7.19 12.71 -12.35
C LYS A 238 -5.78 13.22 -12.07
N ILE A 239 -5.20 13.88 -13.06
CA ILE A 239 -4.01 14.72 -12.87
C ILE A 239 -4.49 16.09 -12.45
N LYS A 240 -3.77 16.77 -11.56
CA LYS A 240 -4.10 18.12 -11.10
C LYS A 240 -4.43 19.03 -12.29
N ASP A 241 -5.48 19.80 -12.17
CA ASP A 241 -5.97 20.76 -13.18
C ASP A 241 -6.45 20.12 -14.50
N GLN A 242 -6.61 18.79 -14.55
CA GLN A 242 -7.18 18.08 -15.70
C GLN A 242 -8.53 17.46 -15.37
N GLN A 243 -9.22 17.00 -16.41
CA GLN A 243 -10.48 16.25 -16.28
C GLN A 243 -10.21 14.82 -15.79
N TRP A 244 -11.19 14.23 -15.13
CA TRP A 244 -11.19 12.82 -14.79
C TRP A 244 -11.20 11.96 -16.05
N GLN A 245 -10.41 10.90 -16.00
CA GLN A 245 -10.34 9.88 -17.04
C GLN A 245 -10.69 8.52 -16.44
N HIS A 246 -11.27 7.65 -17.23
CA HIS A 246 -11.61 6.29 -16.82
C HIS A 246 -10.87 5.28 -17.70
N GLN A 247 -10.24 4.30 -17.05
CA GLN A 247 -9.65 3.15 -17.73
C GLN A 247 -10.31 1.88 -17.19
N PRO A 248 -11.00 1.09 -18.03
CA PRO A 248 -11.63 -0.15 -17.62
C PRO A 248 -10.61 -1.19 -17.15
N ALA A 249 -11.04 -2.08 -16.23
CA ALA A 249 -10.22 -3.20 -15.83
C ALA A 249 -9.94 -4.15 -17.01
N LEU A 250 -8.77 -4.78 -16.96
CA LEU A 250 -8.44 -5.81 -17.95
C LEU A 250 -9.21 -7.11 -17.65
N PRO A 251 -9.64 -7.84 -18.68
CA PRO A 251 -10.25 -9.16 -18.49
C PRO A 251 -9.30 -10.10 -17.75
N VAL A 252 -9.82 -10.85 -16.79
CA VAL A 252 -9.09 -11.87 -16.03
C VAL A 252 -9.55 -13.26 -16.45
N ALA A 253 -8.62 -14.19 -16.67
CA ALA A 253 -8.94 -15.55 -17.08
C ALA A 253 -9.53 -16.36 -15.90
N ALA A 254 -9.04 -16.11 -14.68
CA ALA A 254 -9.54 -16.73 -13.47
C ALA A 254 -9.21 -15.84 -12.26
N VAL A 255 -10.15 -15.71 -11.34
CA VAL A 255 -9.92 -15.01 -10.06
C VAL A 255 -9.45 -16.04 -9.04
N THR A 256 -8.18 -16.00 -8.68
CA THR A 256 -7.61 -16.88 -7.64
C THR A 256 -7.57 -16.21 -6.26
N GLY A 257 -7.60 -14.88 -6.22
CA GLY A 257 -7.70 -14.06 -5.02
C GLY A 257 -7.51 -12.58 -5.33
N VAL A 258 -8.17 -11.74 -4.58
CA VAL A 258 -8.14 -10.27 -4.77
C VAL A 258 -7.21 -9.56 -3.77
N THR A 259 -6.78 -10.26 -2.72
CA THR A 259 -5.88 -9.68 -1.70
C THR A 259 -4.55 -9.26 -2.32
N GLY A 260 -4.15 -8.02 -2.06
CA GLY A 260 -2.92 -7.42 -2.60
C GLY A 260 -3.04 -6.95 -4.05
N ALA A 261 -4.22 -6.99 -4.68
CA ALA A 261 -4.44 -6.43 -6.02
C ALA A 261 -4.26 -4.90 -6.03
N GLY A 262 -4.69 -4.21 -4.97
CA GLY A 262 -4.46 -2.78 -4.77
C GLY A 262 -2.97 -2.44 -4.67
N ASP A 263 -2.21 -3.21 -3.87
CA ASP A 263 -0.76 -3.06 -3.74
C ASP A 263 -0.05 -3.29 -5.09
N ALA A 264 -0.49 -4.31 -5.83
CA ALA A 264 0.04 -4.64 -7.16
C ALA A 264 -0.25 -3.52 -8.17
N PHE A 265 -1.50 -3.02 -8.21
CA PHE A 265 -1.88 -1.88 -9.04
C PHE A 265 -0.97 -0.67 -8.75
N TRP A 266 -0.87 -0.29 -7.49
CA TRP A 266 -0.11 0.90 -7.12
C TRP A 266 1.40 0.74 -7.36
N SER A 267 1.94 -0.46 -7.15
CA SER A 267 3.33 -0.78 -7.49
C SER A 267 3.59 -0.65 -8.99
N GLY A 268 2.70 -1.16 -9.83
CA GLY A 268 2.78 -1.03 -11.29
C GLY A 268 2.74 0.44 -11.74
N PHE A 269 1.82 1.23 -11.17
CA PHE A 269 1.72 2.66 -11.44
C PHE A 269 3.03 3.39 -11.06
N ILE A 270 3.52 3.20 -9.85
CA ILE A 270 4.73 3.87 -9.36
C ILE A 270 5.98 3.41 -10.12
N ALA A 271 6.04 2.14 -10.55
CA ALA A 271 7.15 1.66 -11.38
C ALA A 271 7.21 2.41 -12.73
N GLY A 272 6.09 2.57 -13.41
CA GLY A 272 6.02 3.37 -14.64
C GLY A 272 6.35 4.85 -14.38
N TYR A 273 5.82 5.42 -13.30
CA TYR A 273 6.04 6.81 -12.92
C TYR A 273 7.53 7.11 -12.66
N LEU A 274 8.23 6.23 -11.92
CA LEU A 274 9.66 6.37 -11.66
C LEU A 274 10.53 6.16 -12.90
N GLN A 275 9.98 5.55 -13.95
CA GLN A 275 10.61 5.42 -15.27
C GLN A 275 10.23 6.55 -16.23
N ASP A 276 9.61 7.63 -15.73
CA ASP A 276 9.18 8.79 -16.50
C ASP A 276 8.19 8.46 -17.65
N GLN A 277 7.40 7.39 -17.48
CA GLN A 277 6.38 7.05 -18.47
C GLN A 277 5.19 8.03 -18.39
N PRO A 278 4.47 8.26 -19.50
CA PRO A 278 3.20 9.00 -19.49
C PRO A 278 2.22 8.37 -18.49
N ILE A 279 1.41 9.20 -17.83
CA ILE A 279 0.47 8.73 -16.78
C ILE A 279 -0.48 7.66 -17.31
N GLU A 280 -1.01 7.81 -18.51
CA GLU A 280 -1.86 6.79 -19.14
C GLU A 280 -1.14 5.44 -19.29
N SER A 281 0.14 5.46 -19.69
CA SER A 281 0.96 4.24 -19.74
C SER A 281 1.17 3.63 -18.36
N CYS A 282 1.38 4.47 -17.32
CA CYS A 282 1.48 4.01 -15.93
C CYS A 282 0.17 3.33 -15.48
N ILE A 283 -0.99 3.89 -15.82
CA ILE A 283 -2.31 3.33 -15.49
C ILE A 283 -2.51 1.98 -16.18
N ASN A 284 -2.23 1.90 -17.49
CA ASN A 284 -2.36 0.65 -18.24
C ASN A 284 -1.44 -0.45 -17.69
N TYR A 285 -0.21 -0.10 -17.33
CA TYR A 285 0.72 -1.02 -16.70
C TYR A 285 0.26 -1.45 -15.31
N ALA A 286 -0.26 -0.52 -14.50
CA ALA A 286 -0.83 -0.81 -13.18
C ALA A 286 -1.99 -1.83 -13.26
N LEU A 287 -2.89 -1.68 -14.24
CA LEU A 287 -3.98 -2.62 -14.47
C LEU A 287 -3.47 -4.00 -14.88
N GLU A 288 -2.41 -4.07 -15.70
CA GLU A 288 -1.78 -5.34 -16.07
C GLU A 288 -1.16 -6.05 -14.87
N ILE A 289 -0.45 -5.32 -13.99
CA ILE A 289 0.15 -5.90 -12.77
C ILE A 289 -0.93 -6.36 -11.79
N ALA A 290 -2.01 -5.59 -11.63
CA ALA A 290 -3.17 -6.01 -10.82
C ALA A 290 -3.84 -7.28 -11.38
N ARG A 291 -4.02 -7.36 -12.72
CA ARG A 291 -4.55 -8.56 -13.39
C ARG A 291 -3.69 -9.78 -13.09
N GLN A 292 -2.37 -9.67 -13.27
CA GLN A 292 -1.44 -10.77 -12.98
C GLN A 292 -1.52 -11.22 -11.52
N LYS A 293 -1.70 -10.28 -10.57
CA LYS A 293 -1.87 -10.61 -9.16
C LYS A 293 -3.17 -11.35 -8.88
N ILE A 294 -4.27 -10.95 -9.52
CA ILE A 294 -5.59 -11.59 -9.37
C ILE A 294 -5.58 -13.03 -9.91
N GLU A 295 -4.86 -13.27 -11.00
CA GLU A 295 -4.73 -14.58 -11.64
C GLU A 295 -3.75 -15.53 -10.93
N LYS A 296 -2.89 -15.02 -10.02
CA LYS A 296 -1.91 -15.80 -9.26
C LYS A 296 -2.29 -15.88 -7.78
N PRO A 297 -2.37 -17.09 -7.18
CA PRO A 297 -2.70 -17.24 -5.76
C PRO A 297 -1.54 -16.81 -4.83
N GLN A 298 -0.34 -16.61 -5.36
CA GLN A 298 0.87 -16.27 -4.63
C GLN A 298 1.27 -14.81 -4.84
N PRO A 299 2.16 -14.24 -4.00
CA PRO A 299 2.80 -12.98 -4.28
C PRO A 299 3.46 -12.97 -5.67
N LEU A 300 3.50 -11.79 -6.33
CA LEU A 300 4.05 -11.65 -7.68
C LEU A 300 5.53 -12.03 -7.78
N TYR A 301 6.28 -11.86 -6.69
CA TYR A 301 7.72 -12.14 -6.60
C TYR A 301 8.05 -13.61 -6.21
N LYS A 302 7.06 -14.49 -6.14
CA LYS A 302 7.23 -15.94 -5.84
C LYS A 302 6.91 -16.83 -7.04
#